data_cad1f24779db8895c67ab51d0efb872e
#
_entry.id   cad1f24779db8895c67ab51d0efb872e
#
_cell.length_a   1.000
_cell.length_b   1.000
_cell.length_c   1.000
_cell.angle_alpha   90.00
_cell.angle_beta   90.00
_cell.angle_gamma   90.00
#
_symmetry.space_group_name_H-M   'P 1'
#
loop_
_entity.id
_entity.type
_entity.pdbx_description
1 polymer ?
#
loop_
_entity_poly.entity_id
_entity_poly.type
_entity_poly.pdbx_seq_one_letter_code
_entity_poly.pdbx_strand_id
1 'polypeptide(L)'
;MKEDNNSIHRTRHLILMIVSVLVMTMMGLTCHAENSQGQRPPFDPKRFEAELEQYITTHASLTPQEASKFFPVYRQMMKKMRSCFDEMRRYHFVNPADEKGCAEAIRRQDELDIEMKLVQQEYHNRFMYILPASKVLKVIKAEEKFHRQAFQRARQWHQKSHKHVKR
;
A
#
# COMPACT_ATOMS: atom_id res chain seq x y z
N MET A 1 -21.15 -64.42 24.02
CA MET A 1 -21.85 -63.37 23.25
C MET A 1 -22.27 -62.19 24.14
N LYS A 2 -21.42 -61.73 25.07
CA LYS A 2 -21.71 -60.58 25.96
C LYS A 2 -20.54 -59.56 26.02
N GLU A 3 -19.42 -59.81 25.36
CA GLU A 3 -18.26 -58.93 25.40
C GLU A 3 -18.23 -57.82 24.29
N ASP A 4 -18.94 -58.08 23.19
CA ASP A 4 -18.86 -57.13 22.05
C ASP A 4 -19.69 -55.84 22.27
N ASN A 5 -20.74 -55.90 23.10
CA ASN A 5 -21.60 -54.74 23.32
C ASN A 5 -20.93 -53.65 24.19
N ASN A 6 -20.02 -54.06 25.10
CA ASN A 6 -19.32 -53.10 25.98
C ASN A 6 -18.19 -52.34 25.23
N SER A 7 -17.59 -53.00 24.26
CA SER A 7 -16.61 -52.38 23.38
C SER A 7 -17.25 -51.33 22.46
N ILE A 8 -18.38 -51.67 21.86
CA ILE A 8 -19.14 -50.78 20.98
C ILE A 8 -19.62 -49.53 21.74
N HIS A 9 -20.12 -49.70 22.99
CA HIS A 9 -20.55 -48.56 23.82
C HIS A 9 -19.37 -47.66 24.21
N ARG A 10 -18.21 -48.20 24.56
CA ARG A 10 -16.99 -47.42 24.85
C ARG A 10 -16.52 -46.66 23.63
N THR A 11 -16.50 -47.27 22.46
CA THR A 11 -16.12 -46.60 21.21
C THR A 11 -17.05 -45.48 20.82
N ARG A 12 -18.37 -45.68 21.00
CA ARG A 12 -19.39 -44.64 20.75
C ARG A 12 -19.24 -43.45 21.72
N HIS A 13 -18.99 -43.71 23.02
CA HIS A 13 -18.73 -42.63 23.99
C HIS A 13 -17.43 -41.87 23.67
N LEU A 14 -16.40 -42.57 23.22
CA LEU A 14 -15.11 -41.94 22.83
C LEU A 14 -15.30 -41.03 21.58
N ILE A 15 -16.04 -41.52 20.59
CA ILE A 15 -16.38 -40.74 19.38
C ILE A 15 -17.25 -39.54 19.74
N LEU A 16 -18.24 -39.69 20.61
CA LEU A 16 -19.10 -38.58 21.07
C LEU A 16 -18.30 -37.53 21.85
N MET A 17 -17.34 -37.96 22.68
CA MET A 17 -16.44 -37.04 23.41
C MET A 17 -15.52 -36.28 22.44
N ILE A 18 -14.94 -36.97 21.45
CA ILE A 18 -14.06 -36.33 20.42
C ILE A 18 -14.89 -35.34 19.57
N VAL A 19 -16.08 -35.69 19.16
CA VAL A 19 -16.99 -34.80 18.41
C VAL A 19 -17.40 -33.59 19.26
N SER A 20 -17.69 -33.77 20.54
CA SER A 20 -18.03 -32.69 21.49
C SER A 20 -16.85 -31.73 21.69
N VAL A 21 -15.61 -32.23 21.81
CA VAL A 21 -14.42 -31.41 21.91
C VAL A 21 -14.15 -30.68 20.59
N LEU A 22 -14.37 -31.33 19.44
CA LEU A 22 -14.20 -30.70 18.11
C LEU A 22 -15.25 -29.60 17.88
N VAL A 23 -16.49 -29.76 18.34
CA VAL A 23 -17.54 -28.74 18.27
C VAL A 23 -17.24 -27.57 19.21
N MET A 24 -16.71 -27.84 20.40
CA MET A 24 -16.28 -26.75 21.32
C MET A 24 -15.07 -25.96 20.81
N THR A 25 -14.14 -26.58 20.11
CA THR A 25 -13.01 -25.87 19.48
C THR A 25 -13.43 -25.05 18.26
N MET A 26 -14.50 -25.47 17.56
CA MET A 26 -15.07 -24.68 16.45
C MET A 26 -15.89 -23.47 16.93
N MET A 27 -16.48 -23.50 18.15
CA MET A 27 -17.20 -22.36 18.72
C MET A 27 -16.27 -21.31 19.36
N GLY A 28 -14.98 -21.63 19.57
CA GLY A 28 -13.98 -20.70 20.12
C GLY A 28 -13.31 -19.78 19.11
N LEU A 29 -13.53 -19.98 17.81
CA LEU A 29 -13.10 -19.05 16.73
C LEU A 29 -14.25 -18.10 16.33
N THR A 30 -14.95 -17.51 17.30
CA THR A 30 -15.57 -16.24 17.02
C THR A 30 -14.45 -15.24 16.85
N CYS A 31 -14.06 -14.98 15.59
CA CYS A 31 -13.35 -13.79 15.22
C CYS A 31 -13.95 -12.63 16.00
N HIS A 32 -13.16 -12.02 16.86
CA HIS A 32 -13.35 -10.65 17.23
C HIS A 32 -13.15 -9.86 15.94
N ALA A 33 -14.17 -9.82 15.10
CA ALA A 33 -14.35 -8.75 14.17
C ALA A 33 -14.55 -7.52 15.05
N GLU A 34 -13.46 -6.88 15.45
CA GLU A 34 -13.49 -5.53 15.96
C GLU A 34 -14.29 -4.73 14.96
N ASN A 35 -15.47 -4.32 15.41
CA ASN A 35 -16.39 -3.44 14.70
C ASN A 35 -15.74 -2.06 14.58
N SER A 36 -14.71 -1.94 13.76
CA SER A 36 -14.12 -0.67 13.34
C SER A 36 -15.04 -0.04 12.31
N GLN A 37 -16.25 0.32 12.78
CA GLN A 37 -17.19 1.09 12.01
C GLN A 37 -16.55 2.42 11.60
N GLY A 38 -16.14 2.50 10.36
CA GLY A 38 -16.00 3.77 9.64
C GLY A 38 -14.70 4.54 9.80
N GLN A 39 -13.73 4.10 10.60
CA GLN A 39 -12.44 4.78 10.64
C GLN A 39 -11.49 4.23 9.59
N ARG A 40 -11.01 5.13 8.72
CA ARG A 40 -9.93 4.79 7.79
C ARG A 40 -8.72 4.34 8.61
N PRO A 41 -8.14 3.16 8.34
CA PRO A 41 -6.90 2.78 8.99
C PRO A 41 -5.85 3.87 8.73
N PRO A 42 -5.01 4.21 9.71
CA PRO A 42 -3.98 5.22 9.54
C PRO A 42 -3.11 4.86 8.33
N PHE A 43 -2.69 5.89 7.58
CA PHE A 43 -1.83 5.68 6.42
C PHE A 43 -0.48 5.11 6.89
N ASP A 44 -0.15 3.93 6.40
CA ASP A 44 1.14 3.28 6.64
C ASP A 44 2.05 3.45 5.41
N PRO A 45 3.08 4.31 5.49
CA PRO A 45 3.99 4.55 4.38
C PRO A 45 4.76 3.30 3.95
N LYS A 46 5.16 2.42 4.89
CA LYS A 46 5.91 1.21 4.58
C LYS A 46 5.05 0.20 3.81
N ARG A 47 3.82 0.04 4.24
CA ARG A 47 2.85 -0.81 3.55
C ARG A 47 2.55 -0.29 2.16
N PHE A 48 2.36 1.01 2.02
CA PHE A 48 2.13 1.65 0.71
C PHE A 48 3.31 1.43 -0.25
N GLU A 49 4.54 1.58 0.23
CA GLU A 49 5.77 1.33 -0.54
C GLU A 49 5.87 -0.14 -0.97
N ALA A 50 5.60 -1.08 -0.07
CA ALA A 50 5.60 -2.52 -0.39
C ALA A 50 4.52 -2.89 -1.42
N GLU A 51 3.30 -2.35 -1.29
CA GLU A 51 2.22 -2.54 -2.26
C GLU A 51 2.59 -1.97 -3.64
N LEU A 52 3.24 -0.80 -3.70
CA LEU A 52 3.73 -0.19 -4.94
C LEU A 52 4.81 -1.05 -5.60
N GLU A 53 5.82 -1.51 -4.84
CA GLU A 53 6.89 -2.36 -5.38
C GLU A 53 6.35 -3.68 -5.92
N GLN A 54 5.41 -4.31 -5.21
CA GLN A 54 4.74 -5.52 -5.70
C GLN A 54 3.92 -5.25 -6.95
N TYR A 55 3.21 -4.13 -7.01
CA TYR A 55 2.43 -3.73 -8.17
C TYR A 55 3.33 -3.51 -9.40
N ILE A 56 4.44 -2.78 -9.25
CA ILE A 56 5.43 -2.57 -10.30
C ILE A 56 6.01 -3.90 -10.77
N THR A 57 6.44 -4.77 -9.84
CA THR A 57 7.01 -6.09 -10.15
C THR A 57 6.08 -6.90 -11.05
N THR A 58 4.80 -6.94 -10.70
CA THR A 58 3.78 -7.69 -11.44
C THR A 58 3.52 -7.08 -12.82
N HIS A 59 3.29 -5.76 -12.90
CA HIS A 59 2.87 -5.10 -14.14
C HIS A 59 4.01 -4.88 -15.14
N ALA A 60 5.25 -4.73 -14.66
CA ALA A 60 6.43 -4.66 -15.52
C ALA A 60 7.06 -6.04 -15.79
N SER A 61 6.52 -7.12 -15.19
CA SER A 61 7.02 -8.49 -15.30
C SER A 61 8.50 -8.57 -14.94
N LEU A 62 8.87 -7.99 -13.79
CA LEU A 62 10.25 -8.04 -13.31
C LEU A 62 10.54 -9.43 -12.74
N THR A 63 11.67 -10.01 -13.13
CA THR A 63 12.19 -11.21 -12.49
C THR A 63 12.72 -10.88 -11.09
N PRO A 64 12.88 -11.86 -10.18
CA PRO A 64 13.46 -11.61 -8.85
C PRO A 64 14.86 -10.98 -8.91
N GLN A 65 15.67 -11.36 -9.90
CA GLN A 65 17.00 -10.80 -10.12
C GLN A 65 16.95 -9.35 -10.60
N GLU A 66 16.02 -9.01 -11.50
CA GLU A 66 15.83 -7.64 -11.95
C GLU A 66 15.30 -6.77 -10.81
N ALA A 67 14.31 -7.23 -10.07
CA ALA A 67 13.72 -6.52 -8.93
C ALA A 67 14.76 -6.21 -7.85
N SER A 68 15.64 -7.19 -7.52
CA SER A 68 16.68 -7.01 -6.51
C SER A 68 17.70 -5.92 -6.87
N LYS A 69 17.97 -5.70 -8.16
CA LYS A 69 18.87 -4.64 -8.65
C LYS A 69 18.15 -3.30 -8.84
N PHE A 70 16.89 -3.34 -9.25
CA PHE A 70 16.10 -2.16 -9.59
C PHE A 70 15.62 -1.40 -8.35
N PHE A 71 14.97 -2.05 -7.37
CA PHE A 71 14.35 -1.35 -6.25
C PHE A 71 15.31 -0.58 -5.35
N PRO A 72 16.56 -0.98 -5.09
CA PRO A 72 17.49 -0.13 -4.36
C PRO A 72 17.73 1.23 -5.04
N VAL A 73 17.79 1.27 -6.37
CA VAL A 73 17.97 2.50 -7.15
C VAL A 73 16.65 3.30 -7.21
N TYR A 74 15.53 2.63 -7.35
CA TYR A 74 14.19 3.23 -7.30
C TYR A 74 13.91 3.94 -5.98
N ARG A 75 14.25 3.31 -4.84
CA ARG A 75 14.11 3.94 -3.51
C ARG A 75 14.99 5.18 -3.34
N GLN A 76 16.17 5.22 -3.96
CA GLN A 76 17.01 6.44 -3.97
C GLN A 76 16.31 7.58 -4.70
N MET A 77 15.70 7.31 -5.87
CA MET A 77 14.87 8.29 -6.59
C MET A 77 13.75 8.80 -5.70
N MET A 78 12.97 7.88 -5.11
CA MET A 78 11.83 8.23 -4.25
C MET A 78 12.25 9.06 -3.04
N LYS A 79 13.43 8.82 -2.47
CA LYS A 79 13.96 9.63 -1.36
C LYS A 79 14.25 11.06 -1.81
N LYS A 80 14.88 11.26 -2.98
CA LYS A 80 15.13 12.60 -3.55
C LYS A 80 13.80 13.32 -3.85
N MET A 81 12.85 12.63 -4.50
CA MET A 81 11.54 13.17 -4.80
C MET A 81 10.79 13.62 -3.55
N ARG A 82 10.84 12.80 -2.47
CA ARG A 82 10.22 13.14 -1.19
C ARG A 82 10.81 14.40 -0.58
N SER A 83 12.14 14.61 -0.68
CA SER A 83 12.78 15.83 -0.19
C SER A 83 12.25 17.08 -0.90
N CYS A 84 12.05 17.03 -2.22
CA CYS A 84 11.43 18.13 -2.97
C CYS A 84 9.97 18.37 -2.53
N PHE A 85 9.19 17.33 -2.36
CA PHE A 85 7.81 17.45 -1.88
C PHE A 85 7.72 18.02 -0.47
N ASP A 86 8.63 17.63 0.43
CA ASP A 86 8.65 18.16 1.81
C ASP A 86 9.02 19.65 1.82
N GLU A 87 9.88 20.09 0.89
CA GLU A 87 10.18 21.51 0.72
C GLU A 87 8.99 22.28 0.13
N MET A 88 8.34 21.77 -0.94
CA MET A 88 7.13 22.37 -1.52
C MET A 88 6.03 22.59 -0.47
N ARG A 89 5.89 21.64 0.45
CA ARG A 89 4.87 21.71 1.50
C ARG A 89 5.03 22.93 2.41
N ARG A 90 6.25 23.45 2.59
CA ARG A 90 6.51 24.65 3.40
C ARG A 90 5.85 25.90 2.81
N TYR A 91 5.72 25.96 1.50
CA TYR A 91 5.11 27.08 0.77
C TYR A 91 3.58 26.98 0.67
N HIS A 92 2.99 25.89 1.11
CA HIS A 92 1.54 25.69 1.04
C HIS A 92 0.74 26.64 1.96
N PHE A 93 1.38 27.18 2.99
CA PHE A 93 0.75 28.02 4.00
C PHE A 93 1.19 29.49 3.95
N VAL A 94 1.72 29.93 2.82
CA VAL A 94 2.06 31.36 2.61
C VAL A 94 0.79 32.18 2.69
N ASN A 95 0.84 33.31 3.43
CA ASN A 95 -0.29 34.21 3.55
C ASN A 95 -0.54 34.92 2.22
N PRO A 96 -1.75 34.79 1.61
CA PRO A 96 -2.08 35.44 0.34
C PRO A 96 -2.00 36.98 0.36
N ALA A 97 -2.00 37.59 1.54
CA ALA A 97 -1.81 39.04 1.68
C ALA A 97 -0.33 39.48 1.66
N ASP A 98 0.58 38.52 1.73
CA ASP A 98 2.03 38.78 1.58
C ASP A 98 2.44 38.57 0.12
N GLU A 99 2.37 39.65 -0.66
CA GLU A 99 2.71 39.63 -2.10
C GLU A 99 4.14 39.16 -2.36
N LYS A 100 5.10 39.57 -1.52
CA LYS A 100 6.49 39.16 -1.65
C LYS A 100 6.68 37.67 -1.33
N GLY A 101 6.05 37.18 -0.26
CA GLY A 101 6.05 35.77 0.09
C GLY A 101 5.37 34.92 -0.96
N CYS A 102 4.28 35.38 -1.56
CA CYS A 102 3.61 34.69 -2.68
C CYS A 102 4.51 34.57 -3.91
N ALA A 103 5.18 35.66 -4.32
CA ALA A 103 6.11 35.64 -5.45
C ALA A 103 7.27 34.65 -5.22
N GLU A 104 7.82 34.64 -4.00
CA GLU A 104 8.86 33.68 -3.63
C GLU A 104 8.36 32.23 -3.67
N ALA A 105 7.17 31.97 -3.14
CA ALA A 105 6.57 30.64 -3.14
C ALA A 105 6.36 30.10 -4.56
N ILE A 106 5.84 30.94 -5.48
CA ILE A 106 5.64 30.56 -6.89
C ILE A 106 6.99 30.20 -7.52
N ARG A 107 7.98 31.09 -7.41
CA ARG A 107 9.31 30.85 -7.97
C ARG A 107 9.93 29.55 -7.44
N ARG A 108 9.85 29.32 -6.14
CA ARG A 108 10.45 28.15 -5.52
C ARG A 108 9.71 26.86 -5.87
N GLN A 109 8.40 26.89 -6.01
CA GLN A 109 7.61 25.74 -6.47
C GLN A 109 8.01 25.37 -7.91
N ASP A 110 8.13 26.34 -8.82
CA ASP A 110 8.56 26.09 -10.20
C ASP A 110 9.96 25.47 -10.26
N GLU A 111 10.91 25.99 -9.45
CA GLU A 111 12.26 25.42 -9.34
C GLU A 111 12.24 23.96 -8.86
N LEU A 112 11.44 23.65 -7.84
CA LEU A 112 11.32 22.30 -7.30
C LEU A 112 10.64 21.34 -8.28
N ASP A 113 9.68 21.80 -9.07
CA ASP A 113 9.06 21.00 -10.14
C ASP A 113 10.08 20.65 -11.23
N ILE A 114 10.94 21.60 -11.61
CA ILE A 114 12.04 21.37 -12.56
C ILE A 114 13.04 20.37 -11.96
N GLU A 115 13.44 20.57 -10.70
CA GLU A 115 14.37 19.67 -10.01
C GLU A 115 13.82 18.23 -9.96
N MET A 116 12.54 18.05 -9.62
CA MET A 116 11.90 16.72 -9.64
C MET A 116 11.94 16.09 -11.02
N LYS A 117 11.74 16.86 -12.10
CA LYS A 117 11.83 16.35 -13.47
C LYS A 117 13.26 15.93 -13.84
N LEU A 118 14.26 16.69 -13.41
CA LEU A 118 15.66 16.33 -13.61
C LEU A 118 16.05 15.07 -12.82
N VAL A 119 15.59 14.93 -11.58
CA VAL A 119 15.75 13.70 -10.79
C VAL A 119 15.11 12.50 -11.51
N GLN A 120 13.87 12.63 -11.98
CA GLN A 120 13.22 11.56 -12.74
C GLN A 120 14.03 11.18 -13.98
N GLN A 121 14.50 12.15 -14.76
CA GLN A 121 15.31 11.90 -15.96
C GLN A 121 16.62 11.17 -15.61
N GLU A 122 17.36 11.63 -14.60
CA GLU A 122 18.58 10.97 -14.12
C GLU A 122 18.31 9.50 -13.80
N TYR A 123 17.28 9.24 -13.01
CA TYR A 123 17.01 7.89 -12.55
C TYR A 123 16.41 6.99 -13.63
N HIS A 124 15.59 7.51 -14.54
CA HIS A 124 15.14 6.76 -15.70
C HIS A 124 16.33 6.29 -16.56
N ASN A 125 17.35 7.14 -16.76
CA ASN A 125 18.57 6.73 -17.42
C ASN A 125 19.29 5.62 -16.63
N ARG A 126 19.41 5.74 -15.29
CA ARG A 126 20.02 4.70 -14.45
C ARG A 126 19.22 3.38 -14.52
N PHE A 127 17.90 3.44 -14.59
CA PHE A 127 17.05 2.25 -14.74
C PHE A 127 17.32 1.53 -16.06
N MET A 128 17.59 2.24 -17.14
CA MET A 128 17.91 1.66 -18.44
C MET A 128 19.25 0.91 -18.48
N TYR A 129 20.14 1.12 -17.50
CA TYR A 129 21.33 0.26 -17.31
C TYR A 129 21.01 -1.06 -16.58
N ILE A 130 19.88 -1.13 -15.89
CA ILE A 130 19.49 -2.30 -15.09
C ILE A 130 18.45 -3.14 -15.84
N LEU A 131 17.52 -2.48 -16.55
CA LEU A 131 16.39 -3.08 -17.23
C LEU A 131 16.34 -2.64 -18.70
N PRO A 132 15.83 -3.48 -19.59
CA PRO A 132 15.50 -3.03 -20.95
C PRO A 132 14.53 -1.84 -20.95
N ALA A 133 14.71 -0.89 -21.87
CA ALA A 133 13.88 0.32 -21.96
C ALA A 133 12.36 0.03 -21.99
N SER A 134 11.96 -1.08 -22.63
CA SER A 134 10.57 -1.54 -22.64
C SER A 134 10.02 -1.87 -21.24
N LYS A 135 10.85 -2.45 -20.35
CA LYS A 135 10.48 -2.72 -18.96
C LYS A 135 10.46 -1.43 -18.13
N VAL A 136 11.43 -0.53 -18.34
CA VAL A 136 11.43 0.80 -17.70
C VAL A 136 10.14 1.55 -18.02
N LEU A 137 9.71 1.56 -19.28
CA LEU A 137 8.44 2.18 -19.68
C LEU A 137 7.23 1.53 -18.99
N LYS A 138 7.24 0.20 -18.81
CA LYS A 138 6.18 -0.51 -18.07
C LYS A 138 6.19 -0.13 -16.58
N VAL A 139 7.37 0.02 -15.97
CA VAL A 139 7.51 0.50 -14.58
C VAL A 139 6.88 1.87 -14.42
N ILE A 140 7.23 2.84 -15.28
CA ILE A 140 6.67 4.21 -15.23
C ILE A 140 5.14 4.17 -15.32
N LYS A 141 4.60 3.42 -16.29
CA LYS A 141 3.14 3.28 -16.46
C LYS A 141 2.47 2.57 -15.28
N ALA A 142 3.14 1.59 -14.67
CA ALA A 142 2.63 0.89 -13.50
C ALA A 142 2.57 1.82 -12.28
N GLU A 143 3.62 2.60 -12.04
CA GLU A 143 3.67 3.59 -10.97
C GLU A 143 2.55 4.64 -11.11
N GLU A 144 2.40 5.25 -12.27
CA GLU A 144 1.32 6.20 -12.56
C GLU A 144 -0.08 5.60 -12.32
N LYS A 145 -0.28 4.36 -12.78
CA LYS A 145 -1.56 3.66 -12.60
C LYS A 145 -1.83 3.36 -11.13
N PHE A 146 -0.82 2.92 -10.37
CA PHE A 146 -0.94 2.66 -8.95
C PHE A 146 -1.34 3.92 -8.17
N HIS A 147 -0.65 5.03 -8.40
CA HIS A 147 -0.95 6.31 -7.75
C HIS A 147 -2.36 6.80 -8.07
N ARG A 148 -2.79 6.72 -9.33
CA ARG A 148 -4.14 7.06 -9.76
C ARG A 148 -5.20 6.21 -9.05
N GLN A 149 -4.98 4.89 -8.94
CA GLN A 149 -5.89 3.99 -8.22
C GLN A 149 -5.92 4.28 -6.71
N ALA A 150 -4.76 4.54 -6.10
CA ALA A 150 -4.67 4.91 -4.69
C ALA A 150 -5.46 6.20 -4.39
N PHE A 151 -5.33 7.20 -5.25
CA PHE A 151 -6.08 8.44 -5.14
C PHE A 151 -7.60 8.23 -5.30
N GLN A 152 -8.03 7.42 -6.26
CA GLN A 152 -9.44 7.07 -6.44
C GLN A 152 -10.01 6.35 -5.22
N ARG A 153 -9.29 5.38 -4.65
CA ARG A 153 -9.67 4.69 -3.41
C ARG A 153 -9.84 5.68 -2.25
N ALA A 154 -8.89 6.61 -2.09
CA ALA A 154 -8.96 7.64 -1.05
C ALA A 154 -10.21 8.53 -1.19
N ARG A 155 -10.54 8.97 -2.42
CA ARG A 155 -11.75 9.76 -2.69
C ARG A 155 -13.05 9.00 -2.38
N GLN A 156 -13.14 7.72 -2.76
CA GLN A 156 -14.31 6.89 -2.48
C GLN A 156 -14.55 6.71 -0.97
N TRP A 157 -13.46 6.58 -0.19
CA TRP A 157 -13.52 6.52 1.27
C TRP A 157 -14.13 7.80 1.86
N HIS A 158 -13.66 8.97 1.44
CA HIS A 158 -14.20 10.25 1.89
C HIS A 158 -15.70 10.39 1.57
N GLN A 159 -16.14 9.97 0.38
CA GLN A 159 -17.55 10.04 0.01
C GLN A 159 -18.44 9.11 0.85
N LYS A 160 -17.96 7.90 1.19
CA LYS A 160 -18.69 6.95 2.05
C LYS A 160 -18.82 7.48 3.48
N SER A 161 -17.73 8.01 4.05
CA SER A 161 -17.73 8.57 5.41
C SER A 161 -18.72 9.72 5.56
N HIS A 162 -18.80 10.63 4.58
CA HIS A 162 -19.77 11.75 4.61
C HIS A 162 -21.23 11.31 4.48
N LYS A 163 -21.53 10.18 3.84
CA LYS A 163 -22.90 9.66 3.74
C LYS A 163 -23.39 9.03 5.04
N HIS A 164 -22.49 8.45 5.85
CA HIS A 164 -22.85 7.86 7.13
C HIS A 164 -23.06 8.88 8.26
N VAL A 165 -22.43 10.06 8.18
CA VAL A 165 -22.59 11.13 9.17
C VAL A 165 -23.91 11.92 8.99
N LYS A 166 -24.55 11.84 7.81
CA LYS A 166 -25.81 12.55 7.50
C LYS A 166 -27.08 11.71 7.72
N ARG A 167 -26.96 10.52 8.29
CA ARG A 167 -28.10 9.70 8.73
C ARG A 167 -28.15 9.60 10.24
#